data_1daf4397b7b081a2c23b7509187a9186
#
_entry.id   1daf4397b7b081a2c23b7509187a9186
#
_cell.length_a   1.000
_cell.length_b   1.000
_cell.length_c   1.000
_cell.angle_alpha   90.00
_cell.angle_beta   90.00
_cell.angle_gamma   90.00
#
_symmetry.space_group_name_H-M   'P 1'
#
loop_
_entity.id
_entity.type
_entity.pdbx_description
1 polymer ?
#
loop_
_entity_poly.entity_id
_entity_poly.type
_entity_poly.pdbx_seq_one_letter_code
_entity_poly.pdbx_strand_id
1 'polypeptide(L)'
;IEGRVPFVNFFDGFRTSHEIQKVAVWDYDDLKEMCDMDAVAAFRKHALNPERPNMRGSHENGDIFFQHREACNPYYDALPDVVEKYMGKVNEKLGTNYQLFNYYGAPDAERVIIAMGSICNVAEEVIDYMTAHGEKVGMVKVHLYRPFRADKLLSAIPATCKKIAVLDRTKEPGSQGEPLYMDVVTALANAGKTDIAVIGGRYGLGSKDTPPASVFAVYDELNKAEMKRQFTIGIVDDVTHLSLEEKPAPGVAAEGTIECKFWGLGGDGTVGANKNSIKIIGDHTDKYVQAYFQYDSKKTGGVTVSHLRFGDKPIKSSYYINKADFVACHVPSYITKGFPI
;
A
#
# COMPACT_ATOMS: atom_id res chain seq x y z
N ILE A 1 -9.76 -11.88 17.76
CA ILE A 1 -10.37 -12.49 18.97
C ILE A 1 -9.28 -12.92 19.94
N GLU A 2 -8.25 -13.67 19.52
CA GLU A 2 -7.14 -14.11 20.37
C GLU A 2 -6.42 -12.94 21.04
N GLY A 3 -6.12 -11.88 20.29
CA GLY A 3 -5.46 -10.67 20.80
C GLY A 3 -6.36 -9.79 21.70
N ARG A 4 -7.67 -10.04 21.76
CA ARG A 4 -8.64 -9.32 22.60
C ARG A 4 -8.67 -7.80 22.41
N VAL A 5 -8.31 -7.33 21.21
CA VAL A 5 -8.31 -5.93 20.81
C VAL A 5 -9.12 -5.74 19.53
N PRO A 6 -9.67 -4.55 19.27
CA PRO A 6 -10.29 -4.26 17.99
C PRO A 6 -9.24 -4.16 16.89
N PHE A 7 -9.62 -4.59 15.68
CA PHE A 7 -8.79 -4.50 14.47
C PHE A 7 -9.43 -3.55 13.47
N VAL A 8 -8.60 -2.73 12.85
CA VAL A 8 -8.96 -1.96 11.66
C VAL A 8 -8.09 -2.45 10.51
N ASN A 9 -8.72 -3.11 9.54
CA ASN A 9 -8.08 -3.42 8.27
C ASN A 9 -8.35 -2.27 7.30
N PHE A 10 -7.32 -1.67 6.74
CA PHE A 10 -7.44 -0.56 5.80
C PHE A 10 -6.56 -0.78 4.56
N PHE A 11 -6.99 -0.22 3.45
CA PHE A 11 -6.31 -0.28 2.16
C PHE A 11 -6.59 0.96 1.34
N ASP A 12 -5.81 1.17 0.29
CA ASP A 12 -5.92 2.36 -0.56
C ASP A 12 -7.25 2.40 -1.31
N GLY A 13 -8.02 3.46 -1.14
CA GLY A 13 -9.16 3.74 -1.99
C GLY A 13 -8.73 3.97 -3.45
N PHE A 14 -9.52 3.50 -4.40
CA PHE A 14 -9.31 3.53 -5.85
C PHE A 14 -8.08 2.76 -6.37
N ARG A 15 -6.97 2.69 -5.66
CA ARG A 15 -5.83 1.86 -6.10
C ARG A 15 -6.11 0.38 -5.82
N THR A 16 -6.23 0.01 -4.56
CA THR A 16 -6.54 -1.38 -4.19
C THR A 16 -8.03 -1.70 -4.35
N SER A 17 -8.94 -0.79 -3.96
CA SER A 17 -10.38 -1.07 -3.97
C SER A 17 -11.01 -1.17 -5.37
N HIS A 18 -10.40 -0.61 -6.40
CA HIS A 18 -10.88 -0.63 -7.79
C HIS A 18 -10.04 -1.50 -8.72
N GLU A 19 -9.00 -2.12 -8.21
CA GLU A 19 -8.17 -3.03 -8.96
C GLU A 19 -8.89 -4.36 -9.18
N ILE A 20 -8.86 -4.86 -10.41
CA ILE A 20 -9.27 -6.22 -10.73
C ILE A 20 -7.99 -7.03 -10.92
N GLN A 21 -7.85 -8.09 -10.14
CA GLN A 21 -6.74 -9.04 -10.23
C GLN A 21 -7.23 -10.47 -10.04
N LYS A 22 -6.43 -11.43 -10.47
CA LYS A 22 -6.62 -12.85 -10.15
C LYS A 22 -6.05 -13.10 -8.76
N VAL A 23 -6.89 -13.60 -7.85
CA VAL A 23 -6.52 -13.83 -6.45
C VAL A 23 -6.84 -15.25 -6.03
N ALA A 24 -6.05 -15.81 -5.10
CA ALA A 24 -6.40 -17.05 -4.42
C ALA A 24 -7.55 -16.81 -3.45
N VAL A 25 -8.57 -17.63 -3.53
CA VAL A 25 -9.74 -17.58 -2.65
C VAL A 25 -9.75 -18.81 -1.76
N TRP A 26 -9.94 -18.60 -0.46
CA TRP A 26 -10.10 -19.69 0.51
C TRP A 26 -11.57 -20.01 0.70
N ASP A 27 -11.87 -21.28 0.97
CA ASP A 27 -13.19 -21.68 1.39
C ASP A 27 -13.40 -21.51 2.90
N TYR A 28 -14.60 -21.83 3.38
CA TYR A 28 -14.92 -21.66 4.80
C TYR A 28 -14.25 -22.71 5.68
N ASP A 29 -13.90 -23.87 5.17
CA ASP A 29 -13.19 -24.89 5.94
C ASP A 29 -11.75 -24.46 6.18
N ASP A 30 -11.09 -23.89 5.17
CA ASP A 30 -9.78 -23.24 5.31
C ASP A 30 -9.79 -22.14 6.39
N LEU A 31 -10.78 -21.27 6.35
CA LEU A 31 -10.91 -20.19 7.34
C LEU A 31 -11.17 -20.73 8.75
N LYS A 32 -11.94 -21.82 8.87
CA LYS A 32 -12.24 -22.46 10.14
C LYS A 32 -10.98 -23.07 10.78
N GLU A 33 -10.12 -23.72 9.97
CA GLU A 33 -8.83 -24.26 10.44
C GLU A 33 -7.92 -23.17 11.00
N MET A 34 -8.00 -21.96 10.44
CA MET A 34 -7.22 -20.82 10.91
C MET A 34 -7.78 -20.17 12.17
N CYS A 35 -9.09 -20.34 12.46
CA CYS A 35 -9.73 -19.75 13.62
C CYS A 35 -9.37 -20.47 14.91
N ASP A 36 -9.03 -19.70 15.96
CA ASP A 36 -9.01 -20.18 17.34
C ASP A 36 -10.45 -20.26 17.88
N MET A 37 -11.06 -21.43 17.78
CA MET A 37 -12.45 -21.65 18.19
C MET A 37 -12.65 -21.59 19.69
N ASP A 38 -11.62 -21.84 20.51
CA ASP A 38 -11.65 -21.71 21.95
C ASP A 38 -11.69 -20.22 22.34
N ALA A 39 -10.90 -19.38 21.68
CA ALA A 39 -10.98 -17.93 21.84
C ALA A 39 -12.35 -17.38 21.40
N VAL A 40 -12.94 -17.93 20.32
CA VAL A 40 -14.31 -17.57 19.90
C VAL A 40 -15.32 -17.94 20.97
N ALA A 41 -15.24 -19.16 21.54
CA ALA A 41 -16.14 -19.61 22.59
C ALA A 41 -15.99 -18.77 23.86
N ALA A 42 -14.75 -18.47 24.26
CA ALA A 42 -14.48 -17.59 25.40
C ALA A 42 -15.06 -16.17 25.19
N PHE A 43 -14.89 -15.59 24.00
CA PHE A 43 -15.48 -14.30 23.65
C PHE A 43 -17.01 -14.33 23.73
N ARG A 44 -17.67 -15.35 23.20
CA ARG A 44 -19.13 -15.52 23.25
C ARG A 44 -19.67 -15.65 24.67
N LYS A 45 -18.91 -16.23 25.61
CA LYS A 45 -19.31 -16.31 27.04
C LYS A 45 -19.41 -14.92 27.68
N HIS A 46 -18.76 -13.91 27.14
CA HIS A 46 -18.85 -12.53 27.60
C HIS A 46 -20.04 -11.75 27.01
N ALA A 47 -20.83 -12.34 26.11
CA ALA A 47 -22.05 -11.70 25.61
C ALA A 47 -23.05 -11.44 26.71
N LEU A 48 -23.83 -10.35 26.59
CA LEU A 48 -24.92 -10.05 27.53
C LEU A 48 -25.94 -11.19 27.51
N ASN A 49 -26.25 -11.73 28.68
CA ASN A 49 -27.18 -12.82 28.83
C ASN A 49 -28.02 -12.60 30.10
N PRO A 50 -29.39 -12.59 30.02
CA PRO A 50 -30.26 -12.40 31.16
C PRO A 50 -30.08 -13.43 32.28
N GLU A 51 -29.70 -14.68 31.93
CA GLU A 51 -29.44 -15.75 32.89
C GLU A 51 -28.09 -15.58 33.62
N ARG A 52 -27.22 -14.79 33.07
CA ARG A 52 -25.92 -14.44 33.64
C ARG A 52 -25.66 -12.94 33.47
N PRO A 53 -26.39 -12.12 34.22
CA PRO A 53 -26.29 -10.68 34.11
C PRO A 53 -24.89 -10.21 34.48
N ASN A 54 -24.34 -9.34 33.66
CA ASN A 54 -23.04 -8.72 33.89
C ASN A 54 -23.15 -7.24 33.54
N MET A 55 -22.71 -6.40 34.43
CA MET A 55 -22.67 -4.96 34.21
C MET A 55 -21.45 -4.62 33.37
N ARG A 56 -21.68 -3.94 32.25
CA ARG A 56 -20.63 -3.43 31.36
C ARG A 56 -20.92 -2.00 30.99
N GLY A 57 -19.90 -1.22 31.03
CA GLY A 57 -20.00 0.21 30.85
C GLY A 57 -20.54 0.88 32.09
N SER A 58 -19.75 1.69 32.65
CA SER A 58 -20.08 2.60 33.74
C SER A 58 -19.39 3.92 33.48
N HIS A 59 -19.81 4.93 34.21
CA HIS A 59 -19.07 6.19 34.26
C HIS A 59 -17.78 5.98 35.05
N GLU A 60 -16.65 6.36 34.49
CA GLU A 60 -15.35 6.33 35.15
C GLU A 60 -14.85 7.75 35.35
N ASN A 61 -14.56 8.10 36.59
CA ASN A 61 -14.02 9.41 36.96
C ASN A 61 -12.48 9.39 36.97
N GLY A 62 -11.88 10.52 37.28
CA GLY A 62 -10.42 10.70 37.34
C GLY A 62 -9.70 9.83 38.37
N ASP A 63 -10.43 9.18 39.28
CA ASP A 63 -9.91 8.24 40.26
C ASP A 63 -9.55 6.86 39.68
N ILE A 64 -10.23 6.40 38.63
CA ILE A 64 -10.02 5.05 38.04
C ILE A 64 -9.79 5.02 36.54
N PHE A 65 -10.24 6.02 35.78
CA PHE A 65 -10.18 6.00 34.32
C PHE A 65 -8.76 5.80 33.77
N PHE A 66 -7.79 6.53 34.34
CA PHE A 66 -6.41 6.47 33.85
C PHE A 66 -5.78 5.08 34.09
N GLN A 67 -5.98 4.49 35.25
CA GLN A 67 -5.53 3.14 35.55
C GLN A 67 -6.14 2.09 34.61
N HIS A 68 -7.44 2.23 34.31
CA HIS A 68 -8.11 1.35 33.34
C HIS A 68 -7.57 1.50 31.93
N ARG A 69 -7.19 2.73 31.54
CA ARG A 69 -6.53 2.96 30.23
C ARG A 69 -5.15 2.29 30.16
N GLU A 70 -4.35 2.35 31.23
CA GLU A 70 -3.06 1.66 31.31
C GLU A 70 -3.21 0.14 31.38
N ALA A 71 -4.25 -0.38 31.97
CA ALA A 71 -4.51 -1.82 32.08
C ALA A 71 -4.71 -2.53 30.73
N CYS A 72 -4.92 -1.79 29.62
CA CYS A 72 -4.98 -2.38 28.30
C CYS A 72 -3.61 -2.63 27.64
N ASN A 73 -2.53 -2.04 28.15
CA ASN A 73 -1.18 -2.12 27.55
C ASN A 73 -0.72 -3.56 27.30
N PRO A 74 -0.85 -4.54 28.22
CA PRO A 74 -0.39 -5.90 27.98
C PRO A 74 -1.06 -6.58 26.76
N TYR A 75 -2.31 -6.21 26.43
CA TYR A 75 -2.99 -6.74 25.26
C TYR A 75 -2.41 -6.19 23.97
N TYR A 76 -2.08 -4.89 23.93
CA TYR A 76 -1.46 -4.27 22.76
C TYR A 76 0.00 -4.70 22.60
N ASP A 77 0.71 -4.89 23.71
CA ASP A 77 2.12 -5.36 23.69
C ASP A 77 2.26 -6.80 23.15
N ALA A 78 1.30 -7.67 23.50
CA ALA A 78 1.28 -9.05 23.03
C ALA A 78 0.75 -9.21 21.59
N LEU A 79 0.02 -8.21 21.06
CA LEU A 79 -0.67 -8.34 19.79
C LEU A 79 0.23 -8.57 18.58
N PRO A 80 1.39 -7.93 18.44
CA PRO A 80 2.28 -8.18 17.29
C PRO A 80 2.70 -9.64 17.15
N ASP A 81 2.96 -10.35 18.25
CA ASP A 81 3.33 -11.75 18.23
C ASP A 81 2.15 -12.64 17.79
N VAL A 82 0.92 -12.27 18.17
CA VAL A 82 -0.30 -12.91 17.67
C VAL A 82 -0.44 -12.70 16.16
N VAL A 83 -0.19 -11.48 15.67
CA VAL A 83 -0.24 -11.18 14.23
C VAL A 83 0.83 -11.97 13.47
N GLU A 84 2.07 -12.02 13.94
CA GLU A 84 3.14 -12.83 13.32
C GLU A 84 2.76 -14.32 13.26
N LYS A 85 2.16 -14.87 14.32
CA LYS A 85 1.66 -16.25 14.34
C LYS A 85 0.68 -16.51 13.19
N TYR A 86 -0.29 -15.61 12.98
CA TYR A 86 -1.28 -15.76 11.91
C TYR A 86 -0.70 -15.46 10.52
N MET A 87 0.22 -14.51 10.39
CA MET A 87 0.99 -14.34 9.15
C MET A 87 1.75 -15.62 8.79
N GLY A 88 2.35 -16.31 9.76
CA GLY A 88 3.01 -17.61 9.56
C GLY A 88 2.06 -18.67 8.99
N LYS A 89 0.85 -18.79 9.53
CA LYS A 89 -0.18 -19.71 9.00
C LYS A 89 -0.59 -19.36 7.54
N VAL A 90 -0.75 -18.07 7.25
CA VAL A 90 -1.04 -17.60 5.89
C VAL A 90 0.12 -17.92 4.94
N ASN A 91 1.34 -17.67 5.37
CA ASN A 91 2.55 -17.95 4.59
C ASN A 91 2.68 -19.45 4.25
N GLU A 92 2.44 -20.32 5.23
CA GLU A 92 2.45 -21.77 5.04
C GLU A 92 1.40 -22.20 4.00
N LYS A 93 0.20 -21.66 4.07
CA LYS A 93 -0.91 -22.02 3.18
C LYS A 93 -0.76 -21.47 1.76
N LEU A 94 -0.19 -20.30 1.59
CA LEU A 94 -0.10 -19.60 0.29
C LEU A 94 1.30 -19.60 -0.32
N GLY A 95 2.32 -20.08 0.41
CA GLY A 95 3.72 -19.97 -0.04
C GLY A 95 4.23 -18.53 -0.09
N THR A 96 3.72 -17.67 0.78
CA THR A 96 4.11 -16.26 0.90
C THR A 96 5.13 -16.04 2.01
N ASN A 97 5.58 -14.80 2.23
CA ASN A 97 6.52 -14.45 3.30
C ASN A 97 6.09 -13.14 3.97
N TYR A 98 4.85 -13.06 4.43
CA TYR A 98 4.36 -11.90 5.16
C TYR A 98 5.00 -11.79 6.54
N GLN A 99 5.48 -10.60 6.88
CA GLN A 99 6.01 -10.22 8.18
C GLN A 99 5.41 -8.87 8.58
N LEU A 100 5.60 -8.45 9.84
CA LEU A 100 5.14 -7.13 10.28
C LEU A 100 5.75 -6.00 9.44
N PHE A 101 7.02 -6.19 9.06
CA PHE A 101 7.78 -5.34 8.14
C PHE A 101 8.57 -6.23 7.17
N ASN A 102 8.30 -6.12 5.89
CA ASN A 102 9.05 -6.85 4.87
C ASN A 102 10.07 -5.95 4.18
N TYR A 103 11.31 -6.38 4.15
CA TYR A 103 12.33 -5.76 3.31
C TYR A 103 12.26 -6.28 1.86
N TYR A 104 12.51 -5.39 0.90
CA TYR A 104 12.63 -5.71 -0.53
C TYR A 104 13.72 -4.86 -1.17
N GLY A 105 14.64 -5.46 -1.94
CA GLY A 105 15.68 -4.76 -2.68
C GLY A 105 17.09 -5.30 -2.43
N ALA A 106 18.11 -4.48 -2.72
CA ALA A 106 19.50 -4.86 -2.55
C ALA A 106 19.82 -5.14 -1.07
N PRO A 107 20.51 -6.23 -0.73
CA PRO A 107 20.82 -6.59 0.67
C PRO A 107 21.76 -5.57 1.34
N ASP A 108 22.48 -4.80 0.54
CA ASP A 108 23.41 -3.74 0.97
C ASP A 108 22.89 -2.35 0.58
N ALA A 109 21.58 -2.15 0.56
CA ALA A 109 20.97 -0.88 0.20
C ALA A 109 21.43 0.25 1.13
N GLU A 110 21.81 1.37 0.53
CA GLU A 110 22.17 2.60 1.23
C GLU A 110 21.01 3.61 1.30
N ARG A 111 20.03 3.45 0.41
CA ARG A 111 18.84 4.30 0.28
C ARG A 111 17.59 3.43 0.36
N VAL A 112 16.72 3.72 1.30
CA VAL A 112 15.56 2.89 1.59
C VAL A 112 14.29 3.75 1.63
N ILE A 113 13.23 3.28 0.97
CA ILE A 113 11.88 3.82 1.14
C ILE A 113 11.17 3.01 2.23
N ILE A 114 10.42 3.66 3.12
CA ILE A 114 9.49 3.00 4.04
C ILE A 114 8.08 3.46 3.68
N ALA A 115 7.20 2.52 3.38
CA ALA A 115 5.85 2.81 2.94
C ALA A 115 4.86 1.68 3.28
N MET A 116 3.57 1.95 3.12
CA MET A 116 2.50 0.97 3.20
C MET A 116 1.51 1.17 2.04
N GLY A 117 0.75 0.11 1.72
CA GLY A 117 -0.29 0.17 0.69
C GLY A 117 0.22 0.01 -0.74
N SER A 118 -0.57 0.46 -1.70
CA SER A 118 -0.38 0.18 -3.13
C SER A 118 0.91 0.74 -3.74
N ILE A 119 1.49 1.80 -3.16
CA ILE A 119 2.77 2.33 -3.63
C ILE A 119 3.91 1.31 -3.52
N CYS A 120 3.80 0.35 -2.59
CA CYS A 120 4.81 -0.69 -2.43
C CYS A 120 4.97 -1.53 -3.71
N ASN A 121 3.90 -1.79 -4.43
CA ASN A 121 3.95 -2.56 -5.68
C ASN A 121 4.71 -1.81 -6.78
N VAL A 122 4.44 -0.51 -6.95
CA VAL A 122 5.18 0.35 -7.89
C VAL A 122 6.65 0.43 -7.50
N ALA A 123 6.92 0.59 -6.20
CA ALA A 123 8.29 0.68 -5.71
C ALA A 123 9.07 -0.61 -5.93
N GLU A 124 8.45 -1.79 -5.85
CA GLU A 124 9.11 -3.06 -6.19
C GLU A 124 9.56 -3.09 -7.64
N GLU A 125 8.72 -2.69 -8.60
CA GLU A 125 9.11 -2.64 -10.02
C GLU A 125 10.27 -1.67 -10.27
N VAL A 126 10.25 -0.51 -9.62
CA VAL A 126 11.34 0.48 -9.71
C VAL A 126 12.63 -0.06 -9.08
N ILE A 127 12.53 -0.70 -7.91
CA ILE A 127 13.69 -1.31 -7.23
C ILE A 127 14.29 -2.43 -8.08
N ASP A 128 13.46 -3.30 -8.66
CA ASP A 128 13.94 -4.35 -9.58
C ASP A 128 14.72 -3.76 -10.75
N TYR A 129 14.21 -2.70 -11.35
CA TYR A 129 14.91 -1.98 -12.42
C TYR A 129 16.24 -1.37 -11.93
N MET A 130 16.21 -0.63 -10.83
CA MET A 130 17.39 0.07 -10.30
C MET A 130 18.49 -0.89 -9.85
N THR A 131 18.12 -1.98 -9.16
CA THR A 131 19.09 -2.99 -8.69
C THR A 131 19.70 -3.76 -9.85
N ALA A 132 18.93 -4.04 -10.91
CA ALA A 132 19.46 -4.63 -12.13
C ALA A 132 20.48 -3.70 -12.84
N HIS A 133 20.44 -2.39 -12.57
CA HIS A 133 21.42 -1.41 -13.05
C HIS A 133 22.51 -1.07 -12.02
N GLY A 134 22.65 -1.86 -10.95
CA GLY A 134 23.71 -1.73 -9.96
C GLY A 134 23.47 -0.73 -8.84
N GLU A 135 22.24 -0.19 -8.72
CA GLU A 135 21.89 0.74 -7.65
C GLU A 135 21.60 0.02 -6.33
N LYS A 136 22.10 0.57 -5.22
CA LYS A 136 21.92 0.04 -3.86
C LYS A 136 20.69 0.65 -3.22
N VAL A 137 19.53 0.20 -3.64
CA VAL A 137 18.23 0.70 -3.19
C VAL A 137 17.34 -0.42 -2.66
N GLY A 138 16.43 -0.07 -1.79
CA GLY A 138 15.46 -1.01 -1.24
C GLY A 138 14.31 -0.30 -0.57
N MET A 139 13.39 -1.10 -0.06
CA MET A 139 12.17 -0.65 0.61
C MET A 139 11.84 -1.53 1.80
N VAL A 140 11.27 -0.93 2.85
CA VAL A 140 10.57 -1.66 3.91
C VAL A 140 9.06 -1.44 3.74
N LYS A 141 8.32 -2.53 3.57
CA LYS A 141 6.86 -2.55 3.51
C LYS A 141 6.29 -2.72 4.90
N VAL A 142 5.39 -1.84 5.33
CA VAL A 142 4.71 -1.90 6.63
C VAL A 142 3.39 -2.64 6.46
N HIS A 143 3.23 -3.80 7.11
CA HIS A 143 2.00 -4.56 7.13
C HIS A 143 1.22 -4.40 8.44
N LEU A 144 1.90 -4.33 9.60
CA LEU A 144 1.28 -3.96 10.87
C LEU A 144 1.70 -2.54 11.27
N TYR A 145 0.80 -1.59 11.11
CA TYR A 145 1.07 -0.20 11.47
C TYR A 145 0.89 0.07 12.98
N ARG A 146 -0.11 -0.55 13.61
CA ARG A 146 -0.37 -0.45 15.06
C ARG A 146 -0.75 -1.82 15.64
N PRO A 147 -0.18 -2.24 16.77
CA PRO A 147 0.90 -1.57 17.54
C PRO A 147 2.21 -1.53 16.75
N PHE A 148 2.96 -0.41 16.84
CA PHE A 148 4.20 -0.23 16.10
C PHE A 148 5.37 -0.95 16.79
N ARG A 149 6.01 -1.89 16.12
CA ARG A 149 7.16 -2.66 16.63
C ARG A 149 8.46 -2.09 16.09
N ALA A 150 9.04 -1.14 16.83
CA ALA A 150 10.29 -0.48 16.45
C ALA A 150 11.46 -1.46 16.25
N ASP A 151 11.57 -2.49 17.10
CA ASP A 151 12.58 -3.54 17.00
C ASP A 151 12.50 -4.31 15.67
N LYS A 152 11.28 -4.66 15.24
CA LYS A 152 11.03 -5.35 13.97
C LYS A 152 11.31 -4.47 12.75
N LEU A 153 10.91 -3.19 12.81
CA LEU A 153 11.29 -2.22 11.77
C LEU A 153 12.81 -2.11 11.64
N LEU A 154 13.51 -1.89 12.76
CA LEU A 154 14.95 -1.71 12.77
C LEU A 154 15.69 -2.95 12.24
N SER A 155 15.20 -4.14 12.54
CA SER A 155 15.77 -5.39 12.02
C SER A 155 15.55 -5.59 10.51
N ALA A 156 14.50 -4.96 9.95
CA ALA A 156 14.22 -5.00 8.52
C ALA A 156 15.06 -4.02 7.69
N ILE A 157 15.64 -3.00 8.32
CA ILE A 157 16.48 -2.01 7.64
C ILE A 157 17.90 -2.56 7.46
N PRO A 158 18.47 -2.57 6.22
CA PRO A 158 19.85 -2.99 6.00
C PRO A 158 20.85 -2.19 6.85
N ALA A 159 21.86 -2.86 7.38
CA ALA A 159 22.90 -2.21 8.19
C ALA A 159 23.71 -1.13 7.42
N THR A 160 23.72 -1.21 6.10
CA THR A 160 24.35 -0.25 5.19
C THR A 160 23.51 1.00 4.92
N CYS A 161 22.25 1.03 5.41
CA CYS A 161 21.33 2.13 5.14
C CYS A 161 21.81 3.45 5.75
N LYS A 162 21.87 4.49 4.92
CA LYS A 162 22.30 5.85 5.32
C LYS A 162 21.16 6.86 5.20
N LYS A 163 20.21 6.61 4.31
CA LYS A 163 19.15 7.56 3.99
C LYS A 163 17.80 6.86 3.82
N ILE A 164 16.78 7.40 4.44
CA ILE A 164 15.41 6.87 4.40
C ILE A 164 14.46 7.96 3.93
N ALA A 165 13.58 7.60 3.00
CA ALA A 165 12.39 8.36 2.66
C ALA A 165 11.16 7.62 3.17
N VAL A 166 10.36 8.24 4.03
CA VAL A 166 9.10 7.68 4.50
C VAL A 166 7.97 8.28 3.69
N LEU A 167 7.12 7.43 3.10
CA LEU A 167 6.02 7.87 2.26
C LEU A 167 4.68 7.65 2.95
N ASP A 168 3.95 8.73 3.16
CA ASP A 168 2.62 8.75 3.75
C ASP A 168 1.57 9.20 2.72
N ARG A 169 0.48 8.43 2.59
CA ARG A 169 -0.66 8.81 1.75
C ARG A 169 -1.67 9.65 2.54
N THR A 170 -1.15 10.66 3.21
CA THR A 170 -1.93 11.61 4.01
C THR A 170 -1.22 12.95 4.07
N LYS A 171 -1.91 13.95 4.61
CA LYS A 171 -1.35 15.24 4.98
C LYS A 171 -1.87 15.64 6.34
N GLU A 172 -0.93 15.94 7.23
CA GLU A 172 -1.20 16.44 8.59
C GLU A 172 -0.87 17.95 8.66
N PRO A 173 -1.85 18.84 8.41
CA PRO A 173 -1.60 20.27 8.47
C PRO A 173 -1.15 20.73 9.86
N GLY A 174 -0.01 21.43 9.92
CA GLY A 174 0.55 21.93 11.19
C GLY A 174 1.40 20.92 11.98
N SER A 175 1.48 19.65 11.56
CA SER A 175 2.37 18.66 12.16
C SER A 175 3.82 18.83 11.68
N GLN A 176 4.76 18.29 12.45
CA GLN A 176 6.18 18.22 12.06
C GLN A 176 6.46 17.16 10.98
N GLY A 177 5.52 16.29 10.71
CA GLY A 177 5.55 15.26 9.69
C GLY A 177 4.28 14.41 9.71
N GLU A 178 4.13 13.57 8.74
CA GLU A 178 3.03 12.63 8.61
C GLU A 178 3.18 11.44 9.58
N PRO A 179 2.13 10.67 9.87
CA PRO A 179 2.13 9.69 10.95
C PRO A 179 3.21 8.62 10.85
N LEU A 180 3.41 7.98 9.69
CA LEU A 180 4.44 6.94 9.56
C LEU A 180 5.85 7.54 9.66
N TYR A 181 6.06 8.73 9.06
CA TYR A 181 7.33 9.45 9.20
C TYR A 181 7.67 9.72 10.67
N MET A 182 6.71 10.18 11.46
CA MET A 182 6.90 10.45 12.89
C MET A 182 7.26 9.19 13.67
N ASP A 183 6.61 8.06 13.39
CA ASP A 183 6.92 6.79 14.03
C ASP A 183 8.32 6.27 13.69
N VAL A 184 8.71 6.36 12.41
CA VAL A 184 10.05 5.93 11.96
C VAL A 184 11.15 6.79 12.60
N VAL A 185 10.97 8.12 12.59
CA VAL A 185 11.94 9.04 13.24
C VAL A 185 12.05 8.75 14.73
N THR A 186 10.93 8.53 15.41
CA THR A 186 10.90 8.20 16.83
C THR A 186 11.60 6.86 17.11
N ALA A 187 11.32 5.82 16.29
CA ALA A 187 11.95 4.51 16.44
C ALA A 187 13.48 4.57 16.27
N LEU A 188 13.97 5.30 15.26
CA LEU A 188 15.40 5.49 15.03
C LEU A 188 16.06 6.29 16.16
N ALA A 189 15.43 7.38 16.61
CA ALA A 189 15.94 8.21 17.70
C ALA A 189 16.06 7.42 19.00
N ASN A 190 15.02 6.66 19.37
CA ASN A 190 15.02 5.82 20.58
C ASN A 190 16.07 4.70 20.52
N ALA A 191 16.42 4.24 19.32
CA ALA A 191 17.49 3.25 19.11
C ALA A 191 18.89 3.87 18.96
N GLY A 192 19.03 5.19 19.09
CA GLY A 192 20.31 5.88 18.91
C GLY A 192 20.85 5.88 17.48
N LYS A 193 20.02 5.60 16.48
CA LYS A 193 20.37 5.60 15.05
C LYS A 193 20.27 7.02 14.47
N THR A 194 21.16 7.91 14.93
CA THR A 194 21.17 9.33 14.52
C THR A 194 22.00 9.61 13.27
N ASP A 195 22.70 8.63 12.77
CA ASP A 195 23.52 8.66 11.56
C ASP A 195 22.72 8.42 10.27
N ILE A 196 21.45 8.00 10.38
CA ILE A 196 20.57 7.80 9.26
C ILE A 196 19.74 9.07 9.01
N ALA A 197 19.90 9.66 7.83
CA ALA A 197 19.09 10.81 7.43
C ALA A 197 17.69 10.37 7.00
N VAL A 198 16.65 11.00 7.55
CA VAL A 198 15.24 10.66 7.26
C VAL A 198 14.48 11.85 6.70
N ILE A 199 13.82 11.65 5.56
CA ILE A 199 12.94 12.63 4.92
C ILE A 199 11.52 12.08 4.78
N GLY A 200 10.51 12.96 4.76
CA GLY A 200 9.09 12.58 4.68
C GLY A 200 8.43 13.03 3.38
N GLY A 201 7.74 12.12 2.71
CA GLY A 201 7.05 12.37 1.44
C GLY A 201 5.55 12.15 1.53
N ARG A 202 4.78 13.02 0.90
CA ARG A 202 3.33 12.91 0.74
C ARG A 202 2.97 12.55 -0.68
N TYR A 203 2.02 11.64 -0.85
CA TYR A 203 1.59 11.17 -2.16
C TYR A 203 0.11 10.76 -2.17
N GLY A 204 -0.46 10.61 -3.35
CA GLY A 204 -1.67 9.84 -3.61
C GLY A 204 -2.98 10.37 -3.04
N LEU A 205 -3.02 11.58 -2.45
CA LEU A 205 -4.25 12.17 -1.94
C LEU A 205 -5.26 12.36 -3.08
N GLY A 206 -6.56 12.15 -2.77
CA GLY A 206 -7.61 12.22 -3.78
C GLY A 206 -7.44 11.18 -4.89
N SER A 207 -6.77 10.07 -4.60
CA SER A 207 -6.46 8.99 -5.56
C SER A 207 -5.59 9.42 -6.72
N LYS A 208 -4.76 10.45 -6.53
CA LYS A 208 -3.75 10.85 -7.50
C LYS A 208 -2.86 9.66 -7.83
N ASP A 209 -2.64 9.46 -9.13
CA ASP A 209 -1.77 8.39 -9.62
C ASP A 209 -0.34 8.56 -9.12
N THR A 210 0.34 7.46 -8.86
CA THR A 210 1.73 7.44 -8.41
C THR A 210 2.53 6.51 -9.34
N PRO A 211 2.90 7.00 -10.52
CA PRO A 211 3.63 6.21 -11.52
C PRO A 211 5.10 5.97 -11.10
N PRO A 212 5.82 5.09 -11.80
CA PRO A 212 7.25 4.84 -11.54
C PRO A 212 8.10 6.11 -11.47
N ALA A 213 7.82 7.12 -12.29
CA ALA A 213 8.52 8.42 -12.28
C ALA A 213 8.54 9.06 -10.89
N SER A 214 7.44 8.96 -10.15
CA SER A 214 7.35 9.46 -8.77
C SER A 214 8.30 8.73 -7.83
N VAL A 215 8.44 7.40 -7.96
CA VAL A 215 9.33 6.60 -7.11
C VAL A 215 10.81 6.83 -7.47
N PHE A 216 11.13 6.93 -8.76
CA PHE A 216 12.46 7.34 -9.21
C PHE A 216 12.86 8.70 -8.62
N ALA A 217 11.94 9.68 -8.64
CA ALA A 217 12.20 11.01 -8.06
C ALA A 217 12.53 10.93 -6.57
N VAL A 218 11.94 10.01 -5.80
CA VAL A 218 12.27 9.80 -4.39
C VAL A 218 13.70 9.28 -4.23
N TYR A 219 14.12 8.30 -5.04
CA TYR A 219 15.49 7.79 -4.98
C TYR A 219 16.51 8.83 -5.49
N ASP A 220 16.16 9.63 -6.48
CA ASP A 220 16.97 10.78 -6.94
C ASP A 220 17.14 11.80 -5.80
N GLU A 221 16.08 12.09 -5.05
CA GLU A 221 16.15 12.98 -3.88
C GLU A 221 17.07 12.42 -2.80
N LEU A 222 16.94 11.12 -2.50
CA LEU A 222 17.84 10.44 -1.54
C LEU A 222 19.31 10.40 -1.99
N ASN A 223 19.59 10.60 -3.29
CA ASN A 223 20.95 10.65 -3.80
C ASN A 223 21.63 12.02 -3.59
N LYS A 224 20.85 13.08 -3.33
CA LYS A 224 21.39 14.43 -3.16
C LYS A 224 22.16 14.57 -1.84
N ALA A 225 23.14 15.48 -1.82
CA ALA A 225 23.81 15.88 -0.59
C ALA A 225 22.88 16.67 0.34
N GLU A 226 22.09 17.58 -0.25
CA GLU A 226 21.07 18.36 0.44
C GLU A 226 19.69 17.89 -0.02
N MET A 227 18.93 17.28 0.87
CA MET A 227 17.60 16.72 0.61
C MET A 227 16.52 17.64 1.17
N LYS A 228 15.37 17.70 0.49
CA LYS A 228 14.15 18.29 1.06
C LYS A 228 13.70 17.47 2.26
N ARG A 229 13.63 18.08 3.44
CA ARG A 229 13.17 17.40 4.66
C ARG A 229 11.73 16.85 4.52
N GLN A 230 10.87 17.62 3.83
CA GLN A 230 9.52 17.22 3.46
C GLN A 230 9.33 17.49 1.96
N PHE A 231 8.60 16.59 1.29
CA PHE A 231 8.34 16.72 -0.14
C PHE A 231 6.98 16.16 -0.53
N THR A 232 6.58 16.43 -1.77
CA THR A 232 5.41 15.82 -2.42
C THR A 232 5.81 15.19 -3.74
N ILE A 233 5.12 14.14 -4.16
CA ILE A 233 5.24 13.49 -5.47
C ILE A 233 3.86 13.35 -6.12
N GLY A 234 3.83 13.21 -7.44
CA GLY A 234 2.60 13.07 -8.24
C GLY A 234 1.87 14.38 -8.51
N ILE A 235 2.36 15.50 -8.00
CA ILE A 235 1.81 16.84 -8.22
C ILE A 235 2.92 17.86 -8.43
N VAL A 236 2.53 19.05 -8.91
CA VAL A 236 3.36 20.25 -8.87
C VAL A 236 2.76 21.20 -7.82
N ASP A 237 3.47 21.36 -6.71
CA ASP A 237 3.12 22.32 -5.66
C ASP A 237 3.73 23.69 -6.00
N ASP A 238 2.91 24.58 -6.51
CA ASP A 238 3.28 25.94 -6.92
C ASP A 238 3.18 26.98 -5.78
N VAL A 239 2.84 26.55 -4.57
CA VAL A 239 2.69 27.41 -3.39
C VAL A 239 3.88 27.30 -2.45
N THR A 240 4.21 26.06 -2.02
CA THR A 240 5.30 25.83 -1.07
C THR A 240 6.52 25.16 -1.71
N HIS A 241 6.44 24.81 -2.99
CA HIS A 241 7.53 24.27 -3.82
C HIS A 241 8.18 23.00 -3.24
N LEU A 242 7.38 22.16 -2.60
CA LEU A 242 7.85 20.93 -1.98
C LEU A 242 7.91 19.75 -2.96
N SER A 243 7.29 19.86 -4.15
CA SER A 243 7.29 18.77 -5.13
C SER A 243 8.70 18.40 -5.59
N LEU A 244 8.92 17.12 -5.75
CA LEU A 244 10.10 16.62 -6.44
C LEU A 244 9.91 16.75 -7.95
N GLU A 245 10.99 16.93 -8.67
CA GLU A 245 10.98 16.90 -10.13
C GLU A 245 10.87 15.46 -10.60
N GLU A 246 9.79 15.15 -11.31
CA GLU A 246 9.57 13.84 -11.91
C GLU A 246 10.02 13.86 -13.38
N LYS A 247 11.01 13.03 -13.71
CA LYS A 247 11.51 12.85 -15.06
C LYS A 247 10.78 11.69 -15.74
N PRO A 248 10.72 11.65 -17.08
CA PRO A 248 10.23 10.48 -17.80
C PRO A 248 10.94 9.22 -17.34
N ALA A 249 10.18 8.22 -16.89
CA ALA A 249 10.72 6.96 -16.38
C ALA A 249 10.82 5.92 -17.49
N PRO A 250 11.77 4.98 -17.39
CA PRO A 250 11.79 3.77 -18.23
C PRO A 250 10.56 2.91 -17.94
N GLY A 251 10.22 2.00 -18.84
CA GLY A 251 9.25 0.94 -18.57
C GLY A 251 9.80 -0.02 -17.52
N VAL A 252 9.04 -0.23 -16.45
CA VAL A 252 9.42 -1.12 -15.33
C VAL A 252 8.46 -2.28 -15.14
N ALA A 253 7.34 -2.32 -15.87
CA ALA A 253 6.42 -3.46 -15.85
C ALA A 253 7.15 -4.76 -16.24
N ALA A 254 6.69 -5.88 -15.68
CA ALA A 254 7.30 -7.18 -15.93
C ALA A 254 7.35 -7.47 -17.44
N GLU A 255 8.50 -7.98 -17.90
CA GLU A 255 8.70 -8.32 -19.32
C GLU A 255 7.62 -9.26 -19.84
N GLY A 256 7.08 -8.97 -21.02
CA GLY A 256 5.99 -9.72 -21.63
C GLY A 256 4.59 -9.33 -21.14
N THR A 257 4.48 -8.30 -20.29
CA THR A 257 3.19 -7.71 -19.94
C THR A 257 2.65 -6.93 -21.15
N ILE A 258 1.42 -7.24 -21.56
CA ILE A 258 0.69 -6.51 -22.59
C ILE A 258 -0.17 -5.45 -21.91
N GLU A 259 -0.03 -4.21 -22.33
CA GLU A 259 -0.71 -3.04 -21.79
C GLU A 259 -1.71 -2.48 -22.80
N CYS A 260 -3.02 -2.48 -22.42
CA CYS A 260 -4.09 -2.02 -23.30
C CYS A 260 -4.86 -0.86 -22.68
N LYS A 261 -5.17 0.16 -23.47
CA LYS A 261 -5.88 1.36 -23.02
C LYS A 261 -7.10 1.62 -23.89
N PHE A 262 -8.27 1.79 -23.26
CA PHE A 262 -9.53 1.99 -23.96
C PHE A 262 -10.21 3.28 -23.50
N TRP A 263 -10.49 4.16 -24.44
CA TRP A 263 -11.19 5.42 -24.21
C TRP A 263 -12.65 5.29 -24.62
N GLY A 264 -13.55 5.60 -23.71
CA GLY A 264 -15.00 5.50 -23.89
C GLY A 264 -15.76 6.67 -23.28
N LEU A 265 -17.07 6.67 -23.51
CA LEU A 265 -18.02 7.61 -22.95
C LEU A 265 -18.82 6.92 -21.84
N GLY A 266 -19.02 7.58 -20.72
CA GLY A 266 -19.83 7.05 -19.63
C GLY A 266 -21.22 6.64 -20.11
N GLY A 267 -21.54 5.35 -19.97
CA GLY A 267 -22.80 4.75 -20.43
C GLY A 267 -22.75 4.06 -21.80
N ASP A 268 -21.62 4.10 -22.53
CA ASP A 268 -21.47 3.48 -23.85
C ASP A 268 -21.19 1.96 -23.82
N GLY A 269 -21.00 1.38 -22.64
CA GLY A 269 -20.69 -0.04 -22.46
C GLY A 269 -19.20 -0.39 -22.48
N THR A 270 -18.29 0.53 -22.83
CA THR A 270 -16.84 0.27 -22.91
C THR A 270 -16.27 -0.31 -21.62
N VAL A 271 -16.61 0.25 -20.47
CA VAL A 271 -16.12 -0.25 -19.16
C VAL A 271 -16.62 -1.66 -18.89
N GLY A 272 -17.89 -1.95 -19.15
CA GLY A 272 -18.47 -3.29 -18.97
C GLY A 272 -17.81 -4.32 -19.87
N ALA A 273 -17.58 -3.99 -21.14
CA ALA A 273 -16.88 -4.85 -22.09
C ALA A 273 -15.45 -5.16 -21.64
N ASN A 274 -14.71 -4.15 -21.17
CA ASN A 274 -13.35 -4.33 -20.70
C ASN A 274 -13.26 -5.13 -19.39
N LYS A 275 -14.23 -4.97 -18.46
CA LYS A 275 -14.35 -5.84 -17.29
C LYS A 275 -14.55 -7.30 -17.67
N ASN A 276 -15.41 -7.56 -18.67
CA ASN A 276 -15.62 -8.91 -19.18
C ASN A 276 -14.37 -9.46 -19.87
N SER A 277 -13.69 -8.65 -20.68
CA SER A 277 -12.49 -9.07 -21.39
C SER A 277 -11.39 -9.50 -20.44
N ILE A 278 -11.07 -8.69 -19.42
CA ILE A 278 -10.01 -9.04 -18.47
C ILE A 278 -10.39 -10.26 -17.62
N LYS A 279 -11.68 -10.42 -17.28
CA LYS A 279 -12.19 -11.57 -16.57
C LYS A 279 -12.08 -12.85 -17.42
N ILE A 280 -12.44 -12.80 -18.70
CA ILE A 280 -12.32 -13.92 -19.62
C ILE A 280 -10.85 -14.36 -19.72
N ILE A 281 -9.91 -13.41 -19.86
CA ILE A 281 -8.47 -13.73 -19.91
C ILE A 281 -8.04 -14.40 -18.60
N GLY A 282 -8.43 -13.88 -17.46
CA GLY A 282 -8.07 -14.44 -16.16
C GLY A 282 -8.68 -15.81 -15.88
N ASP A 283 -9.95 -16.03 -16.24
CA ASP A 283 -10.67 -17.27 -15.94
C ASP A 283 -10.31 -18.43 -16.91
N HIS A 284 -9.91 -18.11 -18.14
CA HIS A 284 -9.70 -19.10 -19.20
C HIS A 284 -8.22 -19.25 -19.64
N THR A 285 -7.30 -18.56 -18.99
CA THR A 285 -5.85 -18.68 -19.25
C THR A 285 -5.07 -18.71 -17.95
N ASP A 286 -3.81 -19.14 -18.03
CA ASP A 286 -2.88 -19.09 -16.89
C ASP A 286 -2.24 -17.70 -16.68
N LYS A 287 -2.62 -16.71 -17.47
CA LYS A 287 -2.07 -15.36 -17.38
C LYS A 287 -2.48 -14.66 -16.09
N TYR A 288 -1.56 -13.86 -15.57
CA TYR A 288 -1.87 -12.81 -14.60
C TYR A 288 -2.63 -11.71 -15.32
N VAL A 289 -3.58 -11.10 -14.63
CA VAL A 289 -4.44 -10.05 -15.17
C VAL A 289 -4.58 -8.90 -14.18
N GLN A 290 -4.71 -7.70 -14.70
CA GLN A 290 -4.99 -6.50 -13.91
C GLN A 290 -5.84 -5.54 -14.73
N ALA A 291 -6.79 -4.87 -14.08
CA ALA A 291 -7.51 -3.77 -14.70
C ALA A 291 -7.78 -2.64 -13.71
N TYR A 292 -7.67 -1.41 -14.22
CA TYR A 292 -8.12 -0.18 -13.58
C TYR A 292 -9.07 0.57 -14.49
N PHE A 293 -9.99 1.32 -13.88
CA PHE A 293 -10.98 2.12 -14.60
C PHE A 293 -11.02 3.53 -14.04
N GLN A 294 -10.78 4.51 -14.90
CA GLN A 294 -10.96 5.92 -14.59
C GLN A 294 -12.36 6.36 -15.00
N TYR A 295 -13.04 7.03 -14.11
CA TYR A 295 -14.36 7.61 -14.33
C TYR A 295 -14.34 9.10 -14.04
N ASP A 296 -15.15 9.84 -14.78
CA ASP A 296 -15.55 11.18 -14.36
C ASP A 296 -16.58 11.04 -13.21
N SER A 297 -16.64 12.04 -12.33
CA SER A 297 -17.68 12.16 -11.31
C SER A 297 -19.10 12.22 -11.92
N LYS A 298 -19.19 12.58 -13.19
CA LYS A 298 -20.40 12.60 -13.99
C LYS A 298 -20.77 11.19 -14.46
N LYS A 299 -21.88 10.64 -13.97
CA LYS A 299 -22.26 9.24 -14.22
C LYS A 299 -22.53 8.92 -15.69
N THR A 300 -23.05 9.86 -16.47
CA THR A 300 -23.39 9.69 -17.89
C THR A 300 -22.75 10.81 -18.70
N GLY A 301 -22.09 10.43 -19.80
CA GLY A 301 -21.47 11.41 -20.72
C GLY A 301 -20.09 11.93 -20.26
N GLY A 302 -19.53 11.41 -19.16
CA GLY A 302 -18.16 11.66 -18.75
C GLY A 302 -17.16 10.77 -19.50
N VAL A 303 -15.88 11.17 -19.49
CA VAL A 303 -14.81 10.36 -20.07
C VAL A 303 -14.54 9.14 -19.20
N THR A 304 -14.39 7.98 -19.81
CA THR A 304 -13.92 6.77 -19.15
C THR A 304 -12.64 6.27 -19.81
N VAL A 305 -11.69 5.81 -19.00
CA VAL A 305 -10.47 5.18 -19.48
C VAL A 305 -10.29 3.85 -18.77
N SER A 306 -10.22 2.77 -19.54
CA SER A 306 -9.95 1.43 -19.02
C SER A 306 -8.48 1.10 -19.29
N HIS A 307 -7.79 0.62 -18.26
CA HIS A 307 -6.39 0.19 -18.31
C HIS A 307 -6.35 -1.30 -18.02
N LEU A 308 -5.93 -2.10 -18.98
CA LEU A 308 -5.85 -3.56 -18.84
C LEU A 308 -4.42 -4.02 -19.03
N ARG A 309 -3.94 -4.85 -18.11
CA ARG A 309 -2.66 -5.54 -18.22
C ARG A 309 -2.86 -7.05 -18.12
N PHE A 310 -2.14 -7.80 -18.92
CA PHE A 310 -2.07 -9.24 -18.78
C PHE A 310 -0.73 -9.78 -19.26
N GLY A 311 -0.26 -10.88 -18.66
CA GLY A 311 1.06 -11.46 -18.98
C GLY A 311 1.33 -12.73 -18.22
N ASP A 312 2.52 -13.31 -18.43
CA ASP A 312 2.91 -14.59 -17.83
C ASP A 312 3.62 -14.42 -16.48
N LYS A 313 3.85 -13.18 -16.04
CA LYS A 313 4.48 -12.84 -14.76
C LYS A 313 3.50 -12.06 -13.89
N PRO A 314 3.64 -12.10 -12.54
CA PRO A 314 2.82 -11.29 -11.64
C PRO A 314 2.89 -9.80 -11.98
N ILE A 315 1.74 -9.13 -11.97
CA ILE A 315 1.60 -7.72 -12.30
C ILE A 315 1.55 -6.93 -11.01
N LYS A 316 2.52 -6.04 -10.80
CA LYS A 316 2.64 -5.16 -9.62
C LYS A 316 2.32 -3.70 -9.93
N SER A 317 2.01 -3.39 -11.18
CA SER A 317 1.83 -2.04 -11.73
C SER A 317 0.55 -1.36 -11.19
N SER A 318 0.57 -0.87 -9.96
CA SER A 318 -0.57 -0.19 -9.31
C SER A 318 -0.72 1.28 -9.77
N TYR A 319 -0.47 1.56 -11.05
CA TYR A 319 -0.56 2.87 -11.70
C TYR A 319 -1.23 2.76 -13.08
N TYR A 320 -1.65 3.89 -13.62
CA TYR A 320 -2.28 3.94 -14.93
C TYR A 320 -1.27 3.71 -16.06
N ILE A 321 -1.74 3.09 -17.14
CA ILE A 321 -0.92 2.84 -18.34
C ILE A 321 -0.64 4.19 -19.01
N ASN A 322 0.65 4.50 -19.14
CA ASN A 322 1.11 5.70 -19.83
C ASN A 322 1.61 5.39 -21.26
N LYS A 323 2.13 4.17 -21.46
CA LYS A 323 2.59 3.69 -22.77
C LYS A 323 1.93 2.35 -23.03
N ALA A 324 0.93 2.34 -23.92
CA ALA A 324 0.17 1.16 -24.24
C ALA A 324 0.67 0.46 -25.51
N ASP A 325 0.60 -0.89 -25.52
CA ASP A 325 0.80 -1.71 -26.72
C ASP A 325 -0.42 -1.67 -27.62
N PHE A 326 -1.61 -1.51 -27.04
CA PHE A 326 -2.86 -1.40 -27.76
C PHE A 326 -3.72 -0.27 -27.22
N VAL A 327 -4.25 0.59 -28.13
CA VAL A 327 -5.16 1.68 -27.79
C VAL A 327 -6.41 1.57 -28.62
N ALA A 328 -7.57 1.63 -27.98
CA ALA A 328 -8.87 1.80 -28.64
C ALA A 328 -9.54 3.09 -28.16
N CYS A 329 -9.98 3.91 -29.11
CA CYS A 329 -10.75 5.11 -28.82
C CYS A 329 -12.14 4.99 -29.46
N HIS A 330 -13.17 4.77 -28.66
CA HIS A 330 -14.54 4.61 -29.13
C HIS A 330 -15.26 5.95 -29.38
N VAL A 331 -14.60 7.06 -29.02
CA VAL A 331 -15.15 8.42 -29.17
C VAL A 331 -14.23 9.26 -30.06
N PRO A 332 -14.44 9.31 -31.39
CA PRO A 332 -13.51 9.99 -32.31
C PRO A 332 -13.24 11.46 -31.96
N SER A 333 -14.20 12.16 -31.35
CA SER A 333 -14.02 13.53 -30.91
C SER A 333 -12.94 13.73 -29.83
N TYR A 334 -12.52 12.69 -29.14
CA TYR A 334 -11.41 12.82 -28.16
C TYR A 334 -10.09 13.09 -28.87
N ILE A 335 -9.88 12.50 -30.05
CA ILE A 335 -8.68 12.76 -30.87
C ILE A 335 -8.62 14.23 -31.28
N THR A 336 -9.72 14.76 -31.80
CA THR A 336 -9.79 16.14 -32.27
C THR A 336 -9.75 17.16 -31.14
N LYS A 337 -10.13 16.79 -29.92
CA LYS A 337 -10.09 17.63 -28.72
C LYS A 337 -8.72 17.58 -27.99
N GLY A 338 -7.77 16.82 -28.49
CA GLY A 338 -6.41 16.76 -27.93
C GLY A 338 -6.29 15.98 -26.62
N PHE A 339 -7.16 14.99 -26.40
CA PHE A 339 -6.95 14.07 -25.26
C PHE A 339 -5.66 13.26 -25.46
N PRO A 340 -4.93 12.92 -24.40
CA PRO A 340 -3.69 12.13 -24.45
C PRO A 340 -3.98 10.64 -24.64
N ILE A 341 -4.41 10.30 -25.85
CA ILE A 341 -4.81 8.95 -26.24
C ILE A 341 -3.60 8.03 -26.44
#